data_64c3ea55c5a7dc8d8df9f91e4d793862
#
_entry.id   64c3ea55c5a7dc8d8df9f91e4d793862
#
_cell.length_a   1.000
_cell.length_b   1.000
_cell.length_c   1.000
_cell.angle_alpha   90.00
_cell.angle_beta   90.00
_cell.angle_gamma   90.00
#
_symmetry.space_group_name_H-M   'P 1'
#
loop_
_entity.id
_entity.type
_entity.pdbx_description
1 polymer ?
#
loop_
_entity_poly.entity_id
_entity_poly.type
_entity_poly.pdbx_seq_one_letter_code
_entity_poly.pdbx_strand_id
1 'polypeptide(L)'
;MRTEYIKKLAEMMDCDAMLISPSEELRFFTGFSPMMCERFQALFVKKSGECFYLCNTLYADEVAEGLKHQCPVYHWHDNEGMDKAYEILKNEGLEGKTIGDLIGIESIAQI
;
A
#
# COMPACT_ATOMS: atom_id res chain seq x y z
N MET A 1 -9.06 -1.91 -10.68
CA MET A 1 -8.40 -2.74 -9.66
C MET A 1 -8.95 -4.15 -9.73
N ARG A 2 -8.08 -5.14 -9.66
CA ARG A 2 -8.50 -6.54 -9.79
C ARG A 2 -8.89 -7.12 -8.44
N THR A 3 -10.10 -6.82 -8.01
CA THR A 3 -10.61 -7.17 -6.68
C THR A 3 -10.55 -8.67 -6.38
N GLU A 4 -10.82 -9.52 -7.37
CA GLU A 4 -10.76 -10.96 -7.20
C GLU A 4 -9.37 -11.45 -6.78
N TYR A 5 -8.34 -10.91 -7.42
CA TYR A 5 -6.97 -11.29 -7.12
C TYR A 5 -6.51 -10.72 -5.79
N ILE A 6 -6.99 -9.52 -5.44
CA ILE A 6 -6.69 -8.93 -4.14
C ILE A 6 -7.29 -9.77 -3.02
N LYS A 7 -8.51 -10.27 -3.19
CA LYS A 7 -9.13 -11.17 -2.22
C LYS A 7 -8.36 -12.49 -2.08
N LYS A 8 -7.90 -13.04 -3.19
CA LYS A 8 -7.09 -14.26 -3.16
C LYS A 8 -5.78 -14.04 -2.43
N LEU A 9 -5.13 -12.89 -2.68
CA LEU A 9 -3.91 -12.53 -1.97
C LEU A 9 -4.18 -12.46 -0.47
N ALA A 10 -5.27 -11.79 -0.08
CA ALA A 10 -5.63 -11.66 1.34
C ALA A 10 -5.87 -13.02 1.99
N GLU A 11 -6.51 -13.95 1.30
CA GLU A 11 -6.75 -15.29 1.81
C GLU A 11 -5.49 -16.11 1.99
N MET A 12 -4.48 -15.86 1.15
CA MET A 12 -3.24 -16.64 1.15
C MET A 12 -2.16 -16.08 2.06
N MET A 13 -2.29 -14.81 2.50
CA MET A 13 -1.22 -14.19 3.28
C MET A 13 -1.20 -14.68 4.73
N ASP A 14 0.01 -14.86 5.26
CA ASP A 14 0.22 -15.26 6.65
C ASP A 14 0.41 -14.05 7.57
N CYS A 15 0.67 -12.89 6.98
CA CYS A 15 0.83 -11.64 7.73
C CYS A 15 -0.49 -10.88 7.83
N ASP A 16 -0.52 -9.81 8.61
CA ASP A 16 -1.73 -9.02 8.81
C ASP A 16 -2.05 -8.11 7.64
N ALA A 17 -1.03 -7.69 6.91
CA ALA A 17 -1.17 -6.88 5.71
C ALA A 17 -0.01 -7.13 4.76
N MET A 18 -0.23 -6.89 3.49
CA MET A 18 0.80 -7.04 2.46
C MET A 18 1.07 -5.67 1.83
N LEU A 19 2.34 -5.29 1.76
CA LEU A 19 2.78 -4.06 1.13
C LEU A 19 3.19 -4.36 -0.31
N ILE A 20 2.64 -3.62 -1.26
CA ILE A 20 2.98 -3.77 -2.68
C ILE A 20 3.53 -2.43 -3.17
N SER A 21 4.84 -2.35 -3.34
CA SER A 21 5.50 -1.15 -3.84
C SER A 21 5.38 -1.08 -5.37
N PRO A 22 5.72 0.07 -5.98
CA PRO A 22 5.66 0.21 -7.43
C PRO A 22 6.45 -0.90 -8.15
N SER A 23 5.77 -1.66 -9.00
CA SER A 23 6.30 -2.90 -9.56
C SER A 23 5.34 -3.48 -10.59
N GLU A 24 5.75 -4.57 -11.22
CA GLU A 24 4.89 -5.36 -12.09
C GLU A 24 3.68 -5.90 -11.30
N GLU A 25 3.90 -6.30 -10.05
CA GLU A 25 2.85 -6.81 -9.18
C GLU A 25 1.81 -5.73 -8.90
N LEU A 26 2.24 -4.50 -8.62
CA LEU A 26 1.31 -3.40 -8.40
C LEU A 26 0.48 -3.15 -9.65
N ARG A 27 1.12 -3.16 -10.81
CA ARG A 27 0.44 -2.98 -12.08
C ARG A 27 -0.58 -4.10 -12.33
N PHE A 28 -0.22 -5.32 -11.98
CA PHE A 28 -1.12 -6.46 -12.12
C PHE A 28 -2.39 -6.28 -11.29
N PHE A 29 -2.23 -5.91 -10.01
CA PHE A 29 -3.37 -5.79 -9.11
C PHE A 29 -4.23 -4.55 -9.37
N THR A 30 -3.62 -3.45 -9.77
CA THR A 30 -4.33 -2.17 -9.87
C THR A 30 -4.55 -1.67 -11.29
N GLY A 31 -3.75 -2.12 -12.25
CA GLY A 31 -3.72 -1.56 -13.58
C GLY A 31 -2.96 -0.24 -13.65
N PHE A 32 -2.40 0.22 -12.54
CA PHE A 32 -1.70 1.48 -12.43
C PHE A 32 -0.21 1.26 -12.22
N SER A 33 0.61 2.03 -12.93
CA SER A 33 2.07 1.96 -12.82
C SER A 33 2.59 3.37 -12.54
N PRO A 34 2.83 3.71 -11.26
CA PRO A 34 3.33 5.03 -10.92
C PRO A 34 4.77 5.20 -11.39
N MET A 35 5.16 6.45 -11.60
CA MET A 35 6.55 6.75 -11.93
C MET A 35 7.44 6.44 -10.72
N MET A 36 8.65 5.96 -11.01
CA MET A 36 9.63 5.73 -9.95
C MET A 36 9.94 7.04 -9.24
N CYS A 37 9.93 7.01 -7.93
CA CYS A 37 10.28 8.17 -7.13
C CYS A 37 11.10 7.72 -5.92
N GLU A 38 11.82 8.66 -5.33
CA GLU A 38 12.66 8.37 -4.17
C GLU A 38 11.84 8.28 -2.88
N ARG A 39 10.63 8.82 -2.90
CA ARG A 39 9.78 8.81 -1.72
C ARG A 39 8.98 7.53 -1.64
N PHE A 40 8.83 7.04 -0.42
CA PHE A 40 8.08 5.80 -0.18
C PHE A 40 6.65 5.91 -0.68
N GLN A 41 6.19 4.89 -1.39
CA GLN A 41 4.78 4.72 -1.71
C GLN A 41 4.47 3.24 -1.87
N ALA A 42 3.24 2.86 -1.53
CA ALA A 42 2.82 1.46 -1.65
C ALA A 42 1.32 1.31 -1.52
N LEU A 43 0.81 0.23 -2.10
CA LEU A 43 -0.53 -0.26 -1.84
C LEU A 43 -0.44 -1.22 -0.65
N PHE A 44 -1.34 -1.06 0.31
CA PHE A 44 -1.44 -1.98 1.44
C PHE A 44 -2.72 -2.80 1.29
N VAL A 45 -2.59 -4.11 1.35
CA VAL A 45 -3.72 -5.03 1.30
C VAL A 45 -3.83 -5.69 2.66
N LYS A 46 -4.93 -5.45 3.36
CA LYS A 46 -5.16 -6.06 4.67
C LYS A 46 -5.68 -7.48 4.52
N LYS A 47 -5.52 -8.28 5.55
CA LYS A 47 -6.02 -9.65 5.55
C LYS A 47 -7.53 -9.73 5.36
N SER A 48 -8.25 -8.67 5.72
CA SER A 48 -9.69 -8.56 5.48
C SER A 48 -10.07 -8.39 4.02
N GLY A 49 -9.11 -8.08 3.16
CA GLY A 49 -9.35 -7.77 1.75
C GLY A 49 -9.45 -6.28 1.47
N GLU A 50 -9.54 -5.46 2.50
CA GLU A 50 -9.55 -4.02 2.33
C GLU A 50 -8.15 -3.52 1.95
N CYS A 51 -8.10 -2.48 1.13
CA CYS A 51 -6.81 -1.92 0.72
C CYS A 51 -6.83 -0.39 0.75
N PHE A 52 -5.65 0.19 0.85
CA PHE A 52 -5.43 1.63 0.78
C PHE A 52 -4.04 1.88 0.19
N TYR A 53 -3.86 3.05 -0.38
CA TYR A 53 -2.58 3.47 -0.94
C TYR A 53 -1.99 4.58 -0.09
N LEU A 54 -0.68 4.55 0.10
CA LEU A 54 0.04 5.56 0.89
C LEU A 54 1.16 6.13 0.02
N CYS A 55 1.22 7.44 -0.13
CA CYS A 55 2.23 8.10 -0.96
C CYS A 55 2.53 9.51 -0.44
N ASN A 56 3.55 10.12 -1.04
CA ASN A 56 3.84 11.53 -0.75
C ASN A 56 2.78 12.42 -1.40
N THR A 57 2.48 13.55 -0.78
CA THR A 57 1.50 14.53 -1.26
C THR A 57 1.72 14.92 -2.72
N LEU A 58 2.97 14.99 -3.19
CA LEU A 58 3.28 15.36 -4.56
C LEU A 58 2.63 14.42 -5.59
N TYR A 59 2.34 13.19 -5.22
CA TYR A 59 1.83 12.17 -6.13
C TYR A 59 0.38 11.78 -5.86
N ALA A 60 -0.23 12.35 -4.82
CA ALA A 60 -1.54 11.92 -4.36
C ALA A 60 -2.63 12.00 -5.43
N ASP A 61 -2.68 13.10 -6.17
CA ASP A 61 -3.69 13.29 -7.21
C ASP A 61 -3.52 12.32 -8.37
N GLU A 62 -2.27 12.14 -8.81
CA GLU A 62 -1.93 11.20 -9.88
C GLU A 62 -2.30 9.77 -9.49
N VAL A 63 -1.98 9.40 -8.26
CA VAL A 63 -2.30 8.06 -7.76
C VAL A 63 -3.80 7.86 -7.68
N ALA A 64 -4.52 8.83 -7.13
CA ALA A 64 -5.98 8.72 -6.99
C ALA A 64 -6.64 8.54 -8.36
N GLU A 65 -6.22 9.30 -9.35
CA GLU A 65 -6.73 9.15 -10.71
C GLU A 65 -6.33 7.81 -11.34
N GLY A 66 -5.07 7.41 -11.15
CA GLY A 66 -4.57 6.14 -11.69
C GLY A 66 -5.28 4.94 -11.11
N LEU A 67 -5.66 5.00 -9.84
CA LEU A 67 -6.42 3.95 -9.17
C LEU A 67 -7.92 4.11 -9.38
N LYS A 68 -8.35 5.13 -10.12
CA LYS A 68 -9.76 5.41 -10.41
C LYS A 68 -10.60 5.52 -9.14
N HIS A 69 -10.03 6.06 -8.08
CA HIS A 69 -10.68 6.25 -6.79
C HIS A 69 -11.30 4.98 -6.21
N GLN A 70 -10.72 3.82 -6.51
CA GLN A 70 -11.25 2.52 -6.05
C GLN A 70 -10.81 2.14 -4.64
N CYS A 71 -9.86 2.86 -4.06
CA CYS A 71 -9.46 2.68 -2.67
C CYS A 71 -9.02 4.02 -2.09
N PRO A 72 -8.99 4.15 -0.75
CA PRO A 72 -8.48 5.36 -0.13
C PRO A 72 -7.02 5.61 -0.49
N VAL A 73 -6.68 6.86 -0.75
CA VAL A 73 -5.31 7.29 -0.98
C VAL A 73 -4.93 8.27 0.12
N TYR A 74 -4.03 7.86 0.98
CA TYR A 74 -3.51 8.70 2.06
C TYR A 74 -2.17 9.28 1.66
N HIS A 75 -1.84 10.46 2.15
CA HIS A 75 -0.59 11.10 1.77
C HIS A 75 0.07 11.80 2.94
N TRP A 76 1.36 12.00 2.81
CA TRP A 76 2.19 12.69 3.80
C TRP A 76 3.03 13.76 3.11
N HIS A 77 3.32 14.85 3.84
CA HIS A 77 4.16 15.93 3.35
C HIS A 77 5.62 15.69 3.72
N ASP A 78 6.54 16.23 2.92
CA ASP A 78 7.96 16.05 3.18
C ASP A 78 8.38 16.49 4.59
N ASN A 79 7.78 17.57 5.09
CA ASN A 79 8.09 18.07 6.44
C ASN A 79 7.54 17.19 7.56
N GLU A 80 6.61 16.30 7.25
CA GLU A 80 6.06 15.35 8.22
C GLU A 80 6.88 14.07 8.27
N GLY A 81 7.52 13.73 7.16
CA GLY A 81 8.33 12.54 7.06
C GLY A 81 7.58 11.24 7.29
N MET A 82 8.31 10.21 7.63
CA MET A 82 7.74 8.88 7.87
C MET A 82 6.90 8.79 9.13
N ASP A 83 7.01 9.75 10.04
CA ASP A 83 6.18 9.79 11.25
C ASP A 83 4.70 9.85 10.87
N LYS A 84 4.38 10.65 9.86
CA LYS A 84 2.99 10.75 9.38
C LYS A 84 2.54 9.45 8.73
N ALA A 85 3.42 8.80 7.98
CA ALA A 85 3.12 7.51 7.38
C ALA A 85 2.79 6.48 8.45
N TYR A 86 3.58 6.42 9.51
CA TYR A 86 3.32 5.50 10.62
C TYR A 86 2.01 5.82 11.34
N GLU A 87 1.69 7.10 11.50
CA GLU A 87 0.42 7.53 12.07
C GLU A 87 -0.76 7.01 11.25
N ILE A 88 -0.66 7.13 9.93
CA ILE A 88 -1.68 6.62 9.02
C ILE A 88 -1.86 5.11 9.17
N LEU A 89 -0.75 4.36 9.19
CA LEU A 89 -0.80 2.91 9.37
C LEU A 89 -1.43 2.54 10.71
N LYS A 90 -1.11 3.28 11.75
CA LYS A 90 -1.70 3.08 13.06
C LYS A 90 -3.21 3.31 13.04
N ASN A 91 -3.65 4.38 12.38
CA ASN A 91 -5.07 4.70 12.24
C ASN A 91 -5.82 3.64 11.43
N GLU A 92 -5.12 2.93 10.55
CA GLU A 92 -5.69 1.83 9.77
C GLU A 92 -5.67 0.50 10.54
N GLY A 93 -5.31 0.52 11.81
CA GLY A 93 -5.35 -0.66 12.67
C GLY A 93 -4.14 -1.58 12.54
N LEU A 94 -3.04 -1.10 11.99
CA LEU A 94 -1.85 -1.92 11.74
C LEU A 94 -0.77 -1.80 12.81
N GLU A 95 -1.02 -1.06 13.89
CA GLU A 95 -0.05 -0.96 14.98
C GLU A 95 0.19 -2.34 15.60
N GLY A 96 1.45 -2.71 15.73
CA GLY A 96 1.82 -4.02 16.29
C GLY A 96 1.56 -5.20 15.37
N LYS A 97 1.13 -4.95 14.14
CA LYS A 97 0.82 -6.00 13.17
C LYS A 97 2.02 -6.30 12.27
N THR A 98 2.02 -7.49 11.67
CA THR A 98 3.06 -7.89 10.73
C THR A 98 2.68 -7.46 9.31
N ILE A 99 3.63 -6.87 8.60
CA ILE A 99 3.45 -6.45 7.21
C ILE A 99 4.47 -7.16 6.35
N GLY A 100 3.98 -7.93 5.39
CA GLY A 100 4.82 -8.60 4.41
C GLY A 100 5.02 -7.72 3.19
N ASP A 101 6.18 -7.85 2.55
CA ASP A 101 6.48 -7.16 1.30
C ASP A 101 6.34 -8.17 0.16
N LEU A 102 5.45 -7.88 -0.79
CA LEU A 102 5.18 -8.82 -1.88
C LEU A 102 6.39 -9.08 -2.76
N ILE A 103 7.24 -8.07 -2.97
CA ILE A 103 8.44 -8.21 -3.79
C ILE A 103 9.54 -8.92 -3.01
N GLY A 104 9.70 -8.57 -1.75
CA GLY A 104 10.62 -9.24 -0.86
C GLY A 104 9.85 -10.19 0.04
N ILE A 105 9.26 -11.22 -0.54
CA ILE A 105 8.33 -12.12 0.16
C ILE A 105 8.90 -12.77 1.41
N GLU A 106 10.21 -12.72 1.57
CA GLU A 106 10.87 -13.23 2.76
C GLU A 106 11.02 -12.15 3.83
N SER A 107 10.74 -10.90 3.47
CA SER A 107 10.88 -9.76 4.38
C SER A 107 9.55 -9.49 5.05
N ILE A 108 9.51 -9.66 6.35
CA ILE A 108 8.34 -9.35 7.16
C ILE A 108 8.77 -8.32 8.19
N ALA A 109 8.09 -7.19 8.22
CA ALA A 109 8.35 -6.12 9.17
C ALA A 109 7.19 -6.02 10.16
N GLN A 110 7.49 -5.49 11.34
CA GLN A 110 6.48 -5.18 12.35
C GLN A 110 6.41 -3.67 12.54
N ILE A 111 5.21 -3.16 12.59
CA ILE A 111 4.97 -1.74 12.84
C ILE A 111 4.80 -1.50 14.34
#